data_e2327bb9d5fa2ac66a083fb61f35d72a
#
_entry.id   e2327bb9d5fa2ac66a083fb61f35d72a
#
_cell.length_a   1.000
_cell.length_b   1.000
_cell.length_c   1.000
_cell.angle_alpha   90.00
_cell.angle_beta   90.00
_cell.angle_gamma   90.00
#
_symmetry.space_group_name_H-M   'P 1'
#
loop_
_entity.id
_entity.type
_entity.pdbx_description
1 polymer ?
#
loop_
_entity_poly.entity_id
_entity_poly.type
_entity_poly.pdbx_seq_one_letter_code
_entity_poly.pdbx_strand_id
1 'polypeptide(L)'
;MQTSTAGKPGGRKLSRREQTRLERVSTATSKDVDAEFLDLPLAALADAALAAAKAAGAEHADLRVHRLVTQSIRLRDGRVESITDNAELGLAVRVIVDGTWGFASHAALTPDTAADVARRAVTVARTLRALNRERVELADEPIYDNVRWVSAYDLDPFTVPTTEKVALLQDYAGRLSSADGVDHVTASVQQVKEQTFYADTAGSSITQQRVRLHPALEATTVDSSAGVFETMRTLAAPVGRGWEYVTGADGVWDWQGELARIPEWLAEKVKAPTVTPGPTDLVIDPTNLWLTIHESIGHATEYDRAIGYEAAYAGTSFATPDKLGTLRYGTPIMHVTGDRTEAHGLASIGYDDEGVAGQRWDLVRDGILVGYQLDRVFAPRLGLDRSNGCSYADSAHHVPIQRMANVSLQPDPERDTSTEELISRVENGIYIVGDKSWSIDMQRYNFQFTGQRFFRIRDGKLDGQLRDVAYQATTTDFWGAMEAVGGPSTWQLGGASNCGKAQPGQVAAVSHGCPSVLVRGVNILNTRTEAGR
;
A
#
# COMPACT_ATOMS: atom_id res chain seq x y z
N MET A 1 56.08 -8.77 15.93
CA MET A 1 55.79 -7.61 15.05
C MET A 1 55.40 -8.18 13.68
N GLN A 2 54.13 -8.29 13.40
CA GLN A 2 53.57 -8.49 12.07
C GLN A 2 52.49 -7.48 11.86
N THR A 3 52.71 -6.55 10.95
CA THR A 3 51.81 -5.48 10.55
C THR A 3 50.78 -6.08 9.59
N SER A 4 49.53 -6.16 10.02
CA SER A 4 48.40 -6.51 9.17
C SER A 4 47.96 -5.25 8.43
N THR A 5 48.11 -5.26 7.10
CA THR A 5 47.54 -4.26 6.20
C THR A 5 46.09 -4.59 5.96
N ALA A 6 45.17 -3.74 6.45
CA ALA A 6 43.75 -3.80 6.15
C ALA A 6 43.52 -3.47 4.66
N GLY A 7 43.00 -4.43 3.92
CA GLY A 7 42.56 -4.26 2.53
C GLY A 7 41.26 -3.44 2.49
N LYS A 8 41.19 -2.50 1.54
CA LYS A 8 39.97 -1.76 1.19
C LYS A 8 38.88 -2.75 0.74
N PRO A 9 37.61 -2.58 1.15
CA PRO A 9 36.52 -3.40 0.66
C PRO A 9 36.30 -3.08 -0.84
N GLY A 10 36.54 -4.07 -1.69
CA GLY A 10 36.23 -4.01 -3.12
C GLY A 10 34.71 -4.10 -3.32
N GLY A 11 34.12 -3.13 -3.99
CA GLY A 11 32.71 -3.16 -4.37
C GLY A 11 32.37 -4.46 -5.12
N ARG A 12 31.37 -5.16 -4.64
CA ARG A 12 30.86 -6.42 -5.22
C ARG A 12 30.27 -6.11 -6.60
N LYS A 13 30.81 -6.72 -7.66
CA LYS A 13 30.19 -6.70 -8.98
C LYS A 13 28.87 -7.48 -8.93
N LEU A 14 27.80 -6.82 -9.30
CA LEU A 14 26.47 -7.43 -9.40
C LEU A 14 26.47 -8.62 -10.36
N SER A 15 25.74 -9.68 -10.01
CA SER A 15 25.54 -10.82 -10.90
C SER A 15 24.74 -10.43 -12.15
N ARG A 16 24.88 -11.18 -13.25
CA ARG A 16 24.13 -10.95 -14.49
C ARG A 16 22.60 -10.94 -14.28
N ARG A 17 22.10 -11.71 -13.30
CA ARG A 17 20.69 -11.71 -12.89
C ARG A 17 20.29 -10.42 -12.16
N GLU A 18 21.14 -9.87 -11.31
CA GLU A 18 20.92 -8.60 -10.61
C GLU A 18 20.98 -7.43 -11.59
N GLN A 19 21.90 -7.45 -12.57
CA GLN A 19 21.96 -6.46 -13.66
C GLN A 19 20.71 -6.51 -14.54
N THR A 20 20.24 -7.69 -14.98
CA THR A 20 19.01 -7.84 -15.77
C THR A 20 17.76 -7.44 -14.96
N ARG A 21 17.80 -7.56 -13.64
CA ARG A 21 16.71 -7.16 -12.74
C ARG A 21 16.69 -5.64 -12.53
N LEU A 22 17.85 -5.00 -12.45
CA LEU A 22 18.00 -3.53 -12.44
C LEU A 22 17.58 -2.93 -13.78
N GLU A 23 17.88 -3.60 -14.90
CA GLU A 23 17.41 -3.22 -16.23
C GLU A 23 15.87 -3.30 -16.37
N ARG A 24 15.18 -4.18 -15.61
CA ARG A 24 13.71 -4.23 -15.57
C ARG A 24 13.09 -3.10 -14.77
N VAL A 25 13.76 -2.56 -13.76
CA VAL A 25 13.34 -1.33 -13.05
C VAL A 25 13.45 -0.12 -13.99
N SER A 26 14.32 -0.21 -15.00
CA SER A 26 14.55 0.77 -16.07
C SER A 26 13.66 0.57 -17.31
N THR A 27 12.60 -0.24 -17.31
CA THR A 27 11.59 -0.17 -18.36
C THR A 27 10.79 1.11 -18.18
N ALA A 28 11.47 2.22 -18.52
CA ALA A 28 10.90 3.54 -18.61
C ALA A 28 9.65 3.48 -19.49
N THR A 29 8.54 3.93 -18.94
CA THR A 29 7.45 4.44 -19.75
C THR A 29 8.03 5.50 -20.68
N SER A 30 7.44 5.74 -21.85
CA SER A 30 7.85 6.82 -22.76
C SER A 30 7.67 8.23 -22.17
N LYS A 31 7.36 8.33 -20.87
CA LYS A 31 7.08 9.56 -20.13
C LYS A 31 8.28 9.95 -19.28
N ASP A 32 8.52 11.25 -19.19
CA ASP A 32 9.51 11.85 -18.29
C ASP A 32 8.81 12.54 -17.11
N VAL A 33 9.57 12.90 -16.11
CA VAL A 33 9.14 13.75 -15.00
C VAL A 33 8.72 15.11 -15.56
N ASP A 34 7.66 15.71 -15.01
CA ASP A 34 7.14 17.00 -15.46
C ASP A 34 8.25 18.08 -15.48
N ALA A 35 8.31 18.85 -16.57
CA ALA A 35 9.30 19.89 -16.76
C ALA A 35 9.32 20.91 -15.60
N GLU A 36 8.16 21.27 -15.07
CA GLU A 36 8.02 22.20 -13.94
C GLU A 36 8.79 21.73 -12.68
N PHE A 37 8.87 20.41 -12.45
CA PHE A 37 9.66 19.87 -11.34
C PHE A 37 11.15 19.80 -11.70
N LEU A 38 11.48 19.50 -12.95
CA LEU A 38 12.87 19.45 -13.43
C LEU A 38 13.52 20.82 -13.51
N ASP A 39 12.74 21.90 -13.69
CA ASP A 39 13.21 23.29 -13.71
C ASP A 39 13.59 23.82 -12.30
N LEU A 40 13.27 23.09 -11.24
CA LEU A 40 13.72 23.42 -9.87
C LEU A 40 15.26 23.27 -9.80
N PRO A 41 15.94 24.07 -8.94
CA PRO A 41 17.40 24.05 -8.84
C PRO A 41 17.93 22.81 -8.08
N LEU A 42 17.44 21.62 -8.41
CA LEU A 42 17.62 20.37 -7.66
C LEU A 42 19.10 20.04 -7.37
N ALA A 43 19.96 20.11 -8.39
CA ALA A 43 21.38 19.84 -8.24
C ALA A 43 22.07 20.87 -7.32
N ALA A 44 21.74 22.16 -7.49
CA ALA A 44 22.33 23.22 -6.64
C ALA A 44 21.89 23.12 -5.18
N LEU A 45 20.65 22.66 -4.91
CA LEU A 45 20.15 22.36 -3.57
C LEU A 45 20.94 21.20 -2.95
N ALA A 46 21.15 20.12 -3.70
CA ALA A 46 21.91 18.96 -3.24
C ALA A 46 23.37 19.34 -2.94
N ASP A 47 24.06 20.00 -3.88
CA ASP A 47 25.44 20.44 -3.68
C ASP A 47 25.60 21.29 -2.43
N ALA A 48 24.73 22.27 -2.23
CA ALA A 48 24.80 23.16 -1.08
C ALA A 48 24.52 22.43 0.26
N ALA A 49 23.49 21.58 0.30
CA ALA A 49 23.13 20.83 1.51
C ALA A 49 24.21 19.81 1.89
N LEU A 50 24.62 18.96 0.92
CA LEU A 50 25.57 17.88 1.17
C LEU A 50 26.96 18.41 1.52
N ALA A 51 27.41 19.50 0.85
CA ALA A 51 28.66 20.17 1.22
C ALA A 51 28.61 20.76 2.63
N ALA A 52 27.49 21.40 3.02
CA ALA A 52 27.33 21.98 4.36
C ALA A 52 27.26 20.88 5.44
N ALA A 53 26.57 19.77 5.20
CA ALA A 53 26.52 18.63 6.10
C ALA A 53 27.92 18.02 6.32
N LYS A 54 28.64 17.77 5.22
CA LYS A 54 30.02 17.23 5.25
C LYS A 54 30.96 18.15 5.98
N ALA A 55 30.94 19.47 5.70
CA ALA A 55 31.77 20.47 6.40
C ALA A 55 31.43 20.55 7.89
N ALA A 56 30.20 20.26 8.28
CA ALA A 56 29.77 20.20 9.67
C ALA A 56 30.03 18.83 10.33
N GLY A 57 30.68 17.87 9.66
CA GLY A 57 31.10 16.58 10.21
C GLY A 57 30.05 15.47 10.18
N ALA A 58 29.12 15.50 9.25
CA ALA A 58 28.19 14.39 9.02
C ALA A 58 28.93 13.19 8.41
N GLU A 59 28.66 11.98 8.94
CA GLU A 59 29.15 10.68 8.43
C GLU A 59 28.37 10.29 7.17
N HIS A 60 27.07 10.60 7.16
CA HIS A 60 26.14 10.44 6.05
C HIS A 60 25.23 11.67 5.99
N ALA A 61 24.84 12.07 4.79
CA ALA A 61 23.79 13.05 4.59
C ALA A 61 23.00 12.71 3.33
N ASP A 62 21.69 12.90 3.37
CA ASP A 62 20.81 12.91 2.21
C ASP A 62 19.95 14.18 2.17
N LEU A 63 19.64 14.62 0.96
CA LEU A 63 18.66 15.66 0.67
C LEU A 63 17.51 15.05 -0.11
N ARG A 64 16.29 15.40 0.29
CA ARG A 64 15.08 15.09 -0.44
C ARG A 64 14.32 16.37 -0.77
N VAL A 65 13.96 16.58 -2.03
CA VAL A 65 12.93 17.53 -2.45
C VAL A 65 11.68 16.74 -2.77
N HIS A 66 10.54 17.13 -2.20
CA HIS A 66 9.28 16.42 -2.35
C HIS A 66 8.18 17.39 -2.74
N ARG A 67 7.47 17.08 -3.84
CA ARG A 67 6.26 17.76 -4.29
C ARG A 67 5.12 16.76 -4.28
N LEU A 68 4.03 17.13 -3.61
CA LEU A 68 2.78 16.37 -3.57
C LEU A 68 1.66 17.24 -4.11
N VAL A 69 1.00 16.81 -5.19
CA VAL A 69 -0.20 17.46 -5.73
C VAL A 69 -1.36 16.50 -5.58
N THR A 70 -2.43 16.95 -4.94
CA THR A 70 -3.63 16.15 -4.73
C THR A 70 -4.87 16.91 -5.20
N GLN A 71 -5.80 16.19 -5.83
CA GLN A 71 -7.14 16.69 -6.10
C GLN A 71 -8.15 15.64 -5.64
N SER A 72 -9.22 16.09 -4.97
CA SER A 72 -10.35 15.26 -4.63
C SER A 72 -11.64 15.92 -5.11
N ILE A 73 -12.47 15.16 -5.81
CA ILE A 73 -13.78 15.58 -6.29
C ILE A 73 -14.81 14.65 -5.67
N ARG A 74 -15.83 15.20 -5.03
CA ARG A 74 -16.92 14.45 -4.42
C ARG A 74 -18.27 15.02 -4.87
N LEU A 75 -19.13 14.14 -5.32
CA LEU A 75 -20.52 14.42 -5.67
C LEU A 75 -21.45 13.65 -4.72
N ARG A 76 -22.58 14.25 -4.41
CA ARG A 76 -23.71 13.61 -3.76
C ARG A 76 -24.98 13.88 -4.57
N ASP A 77 -25.69 12.82 -4.93
CA ASP A 77 -26.93 12.87 -5.73
C ASP A 77 -26.76 13.72 -7.00
N GLY A 78 -25.63 13.51 -7.72
CA GLY A 78 -25.27 14.20 -8.95
C GLY A 78 -24.82 15.67 -8.77
N ARG A 79 -24.79 16.21 -7.55
CA ARG A 79 -24.34 17.57 -7.25
C ARG A 79 -22.94 17.56 -6.66
N VAL A 80 -22.11 18.50 -7.07
CA VAL A 80 -20.78 18.68 -6.48
C VAL A 80 -20.95 19.08 -5.01
N GLU A 81 -20.41 18.24 -4.11
CA GLU A 81 -20.35 18.48 -2.66
C GLU A 81 -19.05 19.20 -2.30
N SER A 82 -17.93 18.75 -2.86
CA SER A 82 -16.63 19.37 -2.65
C SER A 82 -15.67 19.13 -3.81
N ILE A 83 -14.79 20.09 -4.04
CA ILE A 83 -13.58 19.97 -4.85
C ILE A 83 -12.45 20.57 -4.02
N THR A 84 -11.39 19.79 -3.82
CA THR A 84 -10.19 20.26 -3.11
C THR A 84 -8.96 20.03 -3.98
N ASP A 85 -8.14 21.07 -4.09
CA ASP A 85 -6.86 21.04 -4.78
C ASP A 85 -5.78 21.48 -3.77
N ASN A 86 -4.78 20.62 -3.55
CA ASN A 86 -3.67 20.95 -2.67
C ASN A 86 -2.34 20.68 -3.39
N ALA A 87 -1.36 21.53 -3.12
CA ALA A 87 0.02 21.34 -3.55
C ALA A 87 0.95 21.66 -2.39
N GLU A 88 1.83 20.73 -2.09
CA GLU A 88 2.91 20.86 -1.11
C GLU A 88 4.24 20.72 -1.82
N LEU A 89 5.23 21.55 -1.47
CA LEU A 89 6.59 21.48 -1.99
C LEU A 89 7.56 21.90 -0.90
N GLY A 90 8.61 21.13 -0.70
CA GLY A 90 9.64 21.44 0.27
C GLY A 90 10.89 20.59 0.10
N LEU A 91 11.90 20.92 0.90
CA LEU A 91 13.12 20.14 1.01
C LEU A 91 13.36 19.68 2.44
N ALA A 92 14.05 18.55 2.58
CA ALA A 92 14.50 18.02 3.85
C ALA A 92 15.93 17.51 3.72
N VAL A 93 16.66 17.57 4.83
CA VAL A 93 17.99 16.98 4.96
C VAL A 93 18.01 16.07 6.19
N ARG A 94 18.47 14.82 5.99
CA ARG A 94 18.84 13.92 7.09
C ARG A 94 20.35 13.81 7.14
N VAL A 95 20.86 13.64 8.34
CA VAL A 95 22.29 13.42 8.57
C VAL A 95 22.50 12.37 9.65
N ILE A 96 23.63 11.66 9.57
CA ILE A 96 24.15 10.86 10.69
C ILE A 96 25.40 11.56 11.21
N VAL A 97 25.42 11.84 12.51
CA VAL A 97 26.57 12.38 13.23
C VAL A 97 26.78 11.54 14.49
N ASP A 98 27.99 11.00 14.67
CA ASP A 98 28.32 10.08 15.77
C ASP A 98 27.29 8.94 15.93
N GLY A 99 26.83 8.38 14.80
CA GLY A 99 25.81 7.33 14.75
C GLY A 99 24.41 7.77 15.20
N THR A 100 24.09 9.07 15.14
CA THR A 100 22.79 9.61 15.55
C THR A 100 22.13 10.36 14.41
N TRP A 101 20.85 10.09 14.15
CA TRP A 101 20.05 10.80 13.17
C TRP A 101 19.79 12.25 13.60
N GLY A 102 19.91 13.16 12.62
CA GLY A 102 19.34 14.49 12.68
C GLY A 102 18.52 14.78 11.43
N PHE A 103 17.45 15.54 11.59
CA PHE A 103 16.52 15.90 10.53
C PHE A 103 16.13 17.36 10.63
N ALA A 104 16.05 18.02 9.49
CA ALA A 104 15.44 19.35 9.36
C ALA A 104 14.85 19.52 7.97
N SER A 105 13.82 20.38 7.85
CA SER A 105 13.13 20.65 6.60
C SER A 105 12.78 22.13 6.46
N HIS A 106 12.48 22.54 5.22
CA HIS A 106 12.03 23.89 4.88
C HIS A 106 11.25 23.92 3.56
N ALA A 107 10.33 24.88 3.42
CA ALA A 107 9.53 25.05 2.20
C ALA A 107 10.26 25.85 1.10
N ALA A 108 11.21 26.72 1.45
CA ALA A 108 11.96 27.51 0.46
C ALA A 108 13.07 26.71 -0.18
N LEU A 109 13.11 26.72 -1.54
CA LEU A 109 14.05 25.94 -2.35
C LEU A 109 15.17 26.84 -2.89
N THR A 110 16.07 27.29 -1.98
CA THR A 110 17.30 28.01 -2.36
C THR A 110 18.54 27.28 -1.82
N PRO A 111 19.70 27.37 -2.50
CA PRO A 111 20.93 26.76 -2.02
C PRO A 111 21.31 27.20 -0.59
N ASP A 112 21.12 28.48 -0.26
CA ASP A 112 21.39 28.98 1.10
C ASP A 112 20.48 28.31 2.13
N THR A 113 19.20 28.19 1.85
CA THR A 113 18.23 27.48 2.70
C THR A 113 18.61 26.01 2.85
N ALA A 114 18.99 25.33 1.78
CA ALA A 114 19.39 23.92 1.81
C ALA A 114 20.63 23.71 2.70
N ALA A 115 21.64 24.61 2.61
CA ALA A 115 22.81 24.60 3.47
C ALA A 115 22.45 24.88 4.94
N ASP A 116 21.53 25.79 5.22
CA ASP A 116 21.05 26.08 6.58
C ASP A 116 20.30 24.90 7.19
N VAL A 117 19.43 24.26 6.42
CA VAL A 117 18.70 23.04 6.82
C VAL A 117 19.68 21.92 7.17
N ALA A 118 20.72 21.72 6.37
CA ALA A 118 21.77 20.74 6.65
C ALA A 118 22.50 21.02 7.96
N ARG A 119 22.90 22.27 8.22
CA ARG A 119 23.51 22.67 9.49
C ARG A 119 22.58 22.46 10.70
N ARG A 120 21.30 22.75 10.53
CA ARG A 120 20.29 22.50 11.57
C ARG A 120 20.13 21.01 11.84
N ALA A 121 20.08 20.17 10.81
CA ALA A 121 20.02 18.72 10.96
C ALA A 121 21.22 18.18 11.75
N VAL A 122 22.45 18.67 11.45
CA VAL A 122 23.66 18.32 12.24
C VAL A 122 23.55 18.77 13.70
N THR A 123 23.00 19.94 13.96
CA THR A 123 22.78 20.43 15.34
C THR A 123 21.79 19.53 16.09
N VAL A 124 20.71 19.10 15.43
CA VAL A 124 19.72 18.15 15.99
C VAL A 124 20.38 16.82 16.33
N ALA A 125 21.15 16.24 15.39
CA ALA A 125 21.87 14.99 15.64
C ALA A 125 22.79 15.05 16.85
N ARG A 126 23.60 16.12 16.96
CA ARG A 126 24.48 16.33 18.10
C ARG A 126 23.75 16.50 19.43
N THR A 127 22.62 17.21 19.42
CA THR A 127 21.78 17.40 20.61
C THR A 127 21.16 16.07 21.07
N LEU A 128 20.73 15.25 20.14
CA LEU A 128 20.09 13.95 20.43
C LEU A 128 21.12 12.86 20.78
N ARG A 129 22.41 13.08 20.50
CA ARG A 129 23.48 12.08 20.72
C ARG A 129 23.49 11.52 22.14
N ALA A 130 23.25 12.38 23.15
CA ALA A 130 23.22 11.95 24.54
C ALA A 130 22.03 11.04 24.90
N LEU A 131 20.97 11.08 24.12
CA LEU A 131 19.76 10.26 24.29
C LEU A 131 19.79 9.00 23.45
N ASN A 132 20.61 8.97 22.39
CA ASN A 132 20.71 7.82 21.50
C ASN A 132 21.50 6.68 22.15
N ARG A 133 20.84 5.53 22.32
CA ARG A 133 21.43 4.33 22.94
C ARG A 133 22.10 3.40 21.93
N GLU A 134 21.68 3.45 20.69
CA GLU A 134 22.16 2.58 19.62
C GLU A 134 22.70 3.42 18.47
N ARG A 135 23.87 3.06 17.94
CA ARG A 135 24.39 3.71 16.74
C ARG A 135 23.58 3.28 15.52
N VAL A 136 23.28 4.25 14.68
CA VAL A 136 22.69 4.00 13.37
C VAL A 136 23.77 3.44 12.44
N GLU A 137 23.48 2.30 11.83
CA GLU A 137 24.26 1.69 10.77
C GLU A 137 23.34 1.50 9.57
N LEU A 138 23.78 1.96 8.40
CA LEU A 138 22.99 1.84 7.16
C LEU A 138 23.46 0.63 6.36
N ALA A 139 22.51 -0.18 5.88
CA ALA A 139 22.79 -1.20 4.89
C ALA A 139 23.39 -0.57 3.62
N ASP A 140 24.23 -1.33 2.94
CA ASP A 140 24.84 -0.92 1.68
C ASP A 140 23.80 -0.78 0.56
N GLU A 141 24.01 0.21 -0.32
CA GLU A 141 23.22 0.37 -1.53
C GLU A 141 24.13 0.82 -2.68
N PRO A 142 23.92 0.33 -3.92
CA PRO A 142 24.59 0.86 -5.10
C PRO A 142 24.33 2.35 -5.29
N ILE A 143 25.28 3.04 -5.91
CA ILE A 143 25.14 4.45 -6.28
C ILE A 143 24.34 4.53 -7.58
N TYR A 144 23.33 5.38 -7.60
CA TYR A 144 22.47 5.68 -8.76
C TYR A 144 22.62 7.15 -9.12
N ASP A 145 23.46 7.44 -10.09
CA ASP A 145 23.75 8.81 -10.52
C ASP A 145 22.85 9.24 -11.66
N ASN A 146 22.16 10.37 -11.50
CA ASN A 146 21.30 11.03 -12.48
C ASN A 146 20.24 10.09 -13.11
N VAL A 147 19.60 9.26 -12.28
CA VAL A 147 18.56 8.36 -12.75
C VAL A 147 17.17 8.99 -12.62
N ARG A 148 16.28 8.63 -13.56
CA ARG A 148 14.88 9.05 -13.56
C ARG A 148 13.97 7.84 -13.62
N TRP A 149 12.83 7.95 -12.95
CA TRP A 149 11.79 6.94 -12.98
C TRP A 149 10.40 7.59 -12.98
N VAL A 150 9.48 7.04 -13.76
CA VAL A 150 8.08 7.48 -13.83
C VAL A 150 7.19 6.26 -13.77
N SER A 151 6.12 6.30 -12.95
CA SER A 151 5.12 5.22 -12.89
C SER A 151 4.38 5.07 -14.22
N ALA A 152 3.89 3.87 -14.50
CA ALA A 152 3.14 3.60 -15.73
C ALA A 152 1.71 4.16 -15.63
N TYR A 153 1.35 5.12 -16.50
CA TYR A 153 -0.01 5.63 -16.72
C TYR A 153 -0.12 6.16 -18.16
N ASP A 154 -1.32 6.18 -18.73
CA ASP A 154 -1.52 6.66 -20.10
C ASP A 154 -1.90 8.14 -20.12
N LEU A 155 -2.92 8.56 -19.39
CA LEU A 155 -3.39 9.93 -19.33
C LEU A 155 -3.18 10.52 -17.94
N ASP A 156 -2.32 11.53 -17.84
CA ASP A 156 -2.11 12.27 -16.59
C ASP A 156 -3.42 12.89 -16.11
N PRO A 157 -3.93 12.49 -14.93
CA PRO A 157 -5.20 13.00 -14.43
C PRO A 157 -5.18 14.50 -14.13
N PHE A 158 -4.01 15.11 -13.92
CA PHE A 158 -3.89 16.55 -13.66
C PHE A 158 -3.94 17.39 -14.93
N THR A 159 -3.85 16.78 -16.12
CA THR A 159 -4.05 17.46 -17.41
C THR A 159 -5.52 17.46 -17.87
N VAL A 160 -6.38 16.65 -17.22
CA VAL A 160 -7.81 16.57 -17.54
C VAL A 160 -8.55 17.71 -16.84
N PRO A 161 -9.37 18.50 -17.57
CA PRO A 161 -10.15 19.58 -16.98
C PRO A 161 -11.10 19.08 -15.87
N THR A 162 -11.19 19.81 -14.77
CA THR A 162 -12.06 19.46 -13.64
C THR A 162 -13.54 19.34 -14.08
N THR A 163 -13.97 20.14 -15.06
CA THR A 163 -15.33 20.07 -15.62
C THR A 163 -15.62 18.74 -16.31
N GLU A 164 -14.64 18.15 -17.02
CA GLU A 164 -14.79 16.84 -17.66
C GLU A 164 -14.84 15.72 -16.61
N LYS A 165 -14.02 15.80 -15.56
CA LYS A 165 -14.05 14.87 -14.44
C LYS A 165 -15.39 14.86 -13.73
N VAL A 166 -15.93 16.07 -13.43
CA VAL A 166 -17.25 16.24 -12.81
C VAL A 166 -18.34 15.67 -13.72
N ALA A 167 -18.30 15.95 -15.03
CA ALA A 167 -19.28 15.43 -16.00
C ALA A 167 -19.30 13.89 -16.04
N LEU A 168 -18.13 13.24 -16.03
CA LEU A 168 -18.03 11.79 -16.00
C LEU A 168 -18.61 11.21 -14.71
N LEU A 169 -18.28 11.79 -13.55
CA LEU A 169 -18.81 11.34 -12.25
C LEU A 169 -20.33 11.58 -12.16
N GLN A 170 -20.85 12.65 -12.78
CA GLN A 170 -22.29 12.89 -12.88
C GLN A 170 -23.00 11.86 -13.76
N ASP A 171 -22.40 11.48 -14.90
CA ASP A 171 -22.94 10.41 -15.75
C ASP A 171 -23.03 9.09 -14.98
N TYR A 172 -21.94 8.69 -14.31
CA TYR A 172 -21.90 7.45 -13.52
C TYR A 172 -22.90 7.48 -12.36
N ALA A 173 -22.96 8.59 -11.61
CA ALA A 173 -23.93 8.76 -10.52
C ALA A 173 -25.37 8.77 -11.04
N GLY A 174 -25.63 9.39 -12.20
CA GLY A 174 -26.94 9.41 -12.87
C GLY A 174 -27.45 8.03 -13.23
N ARG A 175 -26.57 7.13 -13.69
CA ARG A 175 -26.94 5.73 -14.00
C ARG A 175 -27.39 4.97 -12.76
N LEU A 176 -26.70 5.16 -11.62
CA LEU A 176 -27.09 4.51 -10.36
C LEU A 176 -28.40 5.12 -9.81
N SER A 177 -28.52 6.44 -9.81
CA SER A 177 -29.70 7.13 -9.24
C SER A 177 -30.97 6.99 -10.07
N SER A 178 -30.85 6.60 -11.35
CA SER A 178 -32.01 6.32 -12.19
C SER A 178 -32.67 4.96 -11.94
N ALA A 179 -32.04 4.10 -11.15
CA ALA A 179 -32.55 2.77 -10.85
C ALA A 179 -33.52 2.80 -9.66
N ASP A 180 -34.60 2.02 -9.76
CA ASP A 180 -35.56 1.87 -8.67
C ASP A 180 -34.90 1.31 -7.40
N GLY A 181 -35.22 1.91 -6.25
CA GLY A 181 -34.72 1.48 -4.95
C GLY A 181 -33.33 2.02 -4.60
N VAL A 182 -32.76 2.91 -5.39
CA VAL A 182 -31.56 3.70 -5.03
C VAL A 182 -32.01 5.10 -4.59
N ASP A 183 -31.84 5.40 -3.31
CA ASP A 183 -32.26 6.69 -2.72
C ASP A 183 -31.18 7.76 -2.79
N HIS A 184 -29.92 7.36 -2.60
CA HIS A 184 -28.78 8.27 -2.65
C HIS A 184 -27.59 7.65 -3.39
N VAL A 185 -26.81 8.51 -4.04
CA VAL A 185 -25.55 8.13 -4.70
C VAL A 185 -24.44 9.09 -4.31
N THR A 186 -23.31 8.55 -3.88
CA THR A 186 -22.07 9.30 -3.74
C THR A 186 -21.13 8.88 -4.86
N ALA A 187 -20.48 9.83 -5.51
CA ALA A 187 -19.42 9.56 -6.48
C ALA A 187 -18.19 10.42 -6.13
N SER A 188 -17.02 9.81 -6.15
CA SER A 188 -15.79 10.51 -5.82
C SER A 188 -14.60 10.01 -6.64
N VAL A 189 -13.61 10.87 -6.81
CA VAL A 189 -12.28 10.50 -7.27
C VAL A 189 -11.23 11.27 -6.48
N GLN A 190 -10.27 10.57 -5.93
CA GLN A 190 -9.05 11.13 -5.38
C GLN A 190 -7.92 10.84 -6.35
N GLN A 191 -7.09 11.83 -6.62
CA GLN A 191 -5.92 11.68 -7.48
C GLN A 191 -4.70 12.35 -6.82
N VAL A 192 -3.55 11.71 -6.97
CA VAL A 192 -2.29 12.12 -6.36
C VAL A 192 -1.19 12.04 -7.41
N LYS A 193 -0.44 13.13 -7.59
CA LYS A 193 0.84 13.15 -8.27
C LYS A 193 1.93 13.47 -7.27
N GLU A 194 2.92 12.63 -7.19
CA GLU A 194 4.04 12.78 -6.28
C GLU A 194 5.34 12.81 -7.08
N GLN A 195 6.17 13.80 -6.81
CA GLN A 195 7.47 14.01 -7.43
C GLN A 195 8.52 14.12 -6.34
N THR A 196 9.60 13.38 -6.49
CA THR A 196 10.70 13.39 -5.53
C THR A 196 12.03 13.52 -6.24
N PHE A 197 12.93 14.27 -5.61
CA PHE A 197 14.35 14.24 -5.91
C PHE A 197 15.10 13.84 -4.65
N TYR A 198 16.01 12.89 -4.79
CA TYR A 198 16.87 12.38 -3.72
C TYR A 198 18.33 12.53 -4.14
N ALA A 199 19.19 12.96 -3.25
CA ALA A 199 20.65 12.92 -3.42
C ALA A 199 21.34 12.66 -2.08
N ASP A 200 22.48 11.96 -2.09
CA ASP A 200 23.23 11.64 -0.89
C ASP A 200 24.74 11.85 -1.01
N THR A 201 25.44 11.75 0.11
CA THR A 201 26.89 11.88 0.20
C THR A 201 27.66 10.71 -0.42
N ALA A 202 27.00 9.60 -0.75
CA ALA A 202 27.61 8.49 -1.49
C ALA A 202 27.69 8.78 -2.99
N GLY A 203 26.88 9.72 -3.50
CA GLY A 203 26.87 10.17 -4.89
C GLY A 203 25.63 9.75 -5.66
N SER A 204 24.58 9.26 -5.01
CA SER A 204 23.31 8.98 -5.69
C SER A 204 22.56 10.28 -5.99
N SER A 205 21.85 10.30 -7.13
CA SER A 205 21.01 11.39 -7.62
C SER A 205 19.83 10.80 -8.39
N ILE A 206 18.62 10.94 -7.85
CA ILE A 206 17.44 10.20 -8.30
C ILE A 206 16.25 11.15 -8.39
N THR A 207 15.56 11.18 -9.55
CA THR A 207 14.32 11.95 -9.72
C THR A 207 13.19 11.02 -10.11
N GLN A 208 12.04 11.14 -9.46
CA GLN A 208 10.91 10.25 -9.68
C GLN A 208 9.59 11.00 -9.77
N GLN A 209 8.64 10.42 -10.52
CA GLN A 209 7.24 10.85 -10.57
C GLN A 209 6.34 9.64 -10.55
N ARG A 210 5.28 9.70 -9.73
CA ARG A 210 4.23 8.69 -9.74
C ARG A 210 2.85 9.30 -9.64
N VAL A 211 1.88 8.62 -10.26
CA VAL A 211 0.46 9.00 -10.27
C VAL A 211 -0.35 7.87 -9.66
N ARG A 212 -1.36 8.23 -8.86
CA ARG A 212 -2.27 7.29 -8.20
C ARG A 212 -3.69 7.84 -8.25
N LEU A 213 -4.67 6.95 -8.41
CA LEU A 213 -6.10 7.27 -8.46
C LEU A 213 -6.89 6.37 -7.51
N HIS A 214 -7.95 6.92 -6.97
CA HIS A 214 -8.97 6.19 -6.22
C HIS A 214 -10.37 6.67 -6.62
N PRO A 215 -10.99 6.09 -7.65
CA PRO A 215 -12.40 6.33 -7.98
C PRO A 215 -13.30 5.45 -7.10
N ALA A 216 -14.42 6.00 -6.63
CA ALA A 216 -15.40 5.24 -5.87
C ALA A 216 -16.81 5.80 -6.08
N LEU A 217 -17.76 4.90 -6.34
CA LEU A 217 -19.19 5.22 -6.31
C LEU A 217 -19.88 4.32 -5.28
N GLU A 218 -20.87 4.89 -4.59
CA GLU A 218 -21.67 4.15 -3.60
C GLU A 218 -23.15 4.48 -3.79
N ALA A 219 -23.97 3.44 -3.96
CA ALA A 219 -25.42 3.51 -3.95
C ALA A 219 -25.95 3.17 -2.55
N THR A 220 -26.97 3.88 -2.10
CA THR A 220 -27.61 3.70 -0.80
C THR A 220 -29.09 3.50 -0.97
N THR A 221 -29.66 2.54 -0.25
CA THR A 221 -31.11 2.31 -0.09
C THR A 221 -31.50 2.53 1.36
N VAL A 222 -32.59 3.30 1.56
CA VAL A 222 -33.15 3.62 2.87
C VAL A 222 -34.63 3.24 2.90
N ASP A 223 -34.99 2.23 3.69
CA ASP A 223 -36.38 1.93 3.99
C ASP A 223 -36.63 2.14 5.50
N SER A 224 -37.10 3.34 5.83
CA SER A 224 -37.37 3.74 7.22
C SER A 224 -38.51 2.93 7.85
N SER A 225 -39.44 2.39 7.05
CA SER A 225 -40.55 1.57 7.54
C SER A 225 -40.10 0.16 7.95
N ALA A 226 -39.13 -0.40 7.23
CA ALA A 226 -38.50 -1.68 7.55
C ALA A 226 -37.25 -1.54 8.43
N GLY A 227 -36.81 -0.30 8.73
CA GLY A 227 -35.58 -0.07 9.47
C GLY A 227 -34.33 -0.51 8.71
N VAL A 228 -34.38 -0.45 7.38
CA VAL A 228 -33.28 -0.88 6.48
C VAL A 228 -32.46 0.32 6.04
N PHE A 229 -31.16 0.20 6.18
CA PHE A 229 -30.15 1.09 5.59
C PHE A 229 -29.04 0.19 5.02
N GLU A 230 -28.95 0.12 3.71
CA GLU A 230 -27.94 -0.67 3.03
C GLU A 230 -27.17 0.15 1.99
N THR A 231 -25.90 -0.16 1.86
CA THR A 231 -25.01 0.48 0.86
C THR A 231 -24.32 -0.57 0.02
N MET A 232 -23.97 -0.16 -1.20
CA MET A 232 -23.12 -0.95 -2.08
C MET A 232 -22.19 -0.03 -2.87
N ARG A 233 -20.89 -0.23 -2.67
CA ARG A 233 -19.83 0.52 -3.34
C ARG A 233 -19.30 -0.27 -4.54
N THR A 234 -18.80 0.46 -5.55
CA THR A 234 -17.97 -0.13 -6.61
C THR A 234 -16.74 -0.81 -6.04
N LEU A 235 -16.29 -1.86 -6.70
CA LEU A 235 -15.13 -2.66 -6.29
C LEU A 235 -13.83 -2.23 -6.98
N ALA A 236 -13.89 -1.21 -7.85
CA ALA A 236 -12.72 -0.62 -8.50
C ALA A 236 -11.70 -0.17 -7.44
N ALA A 237 -10.55 -0.81 -7.43
CA ALA A 237 -9.51 -0.55 -6.43
C ALA A 237 -8.79 0.79 -6.69
N PRO A 238 -8.20 1.42 -5.67
CA PRO A 238 -7.19 2.45 -5.88
C PRO A 238 -5.96 1.85 -6.58
N VAL A 239 -5.42 2.55 -7.58
CA VAL A 239 -4.33 2.04 -8.44
C VAL A 239 -3.33 3.12 -8.84
N GLY A 240 -2.12 2.69 -9.21
CA GLY A 240 -1.09 3.50 -9.84
C GLY A 240 -1.31 3.59 -11.36
N ARG A 241 -2.42 4.20 -11.81
CA ARG A 241 -2.79 4.43 -13.22
C ARG A 241 -3.17 5.89 -13.43
N GLY A 242 -3.41 6.28 -14.69
CA GLY A 242 -3.92 7.59 -15.04
C GLY A 242 -5.44 7.62 -15.23
N TRP A 243 -5.94 8.70 -15.84
CA TRP A 243 -7.37 8.93 -16.02
C TRP A 243 -8.04 7.88 -16.93
N GLU A 244 -7.29 7.17 -17.77
CA GLU A 244 -7.74 6.02 -18.57
C GLU A 244 -8.47 4.97 -17.73
N TYR A 245 -8.05 4.76 -16.48
CA TYR A 245 -8.70 3.81 -15.56
C TYR A 245 -10.10 4.26 -15.15
N VAL A 246 -10.29 5.56 -14.89
CA VAL A 246 -11.60 6.11 -14.48
C VAL A 246 -12.59 6.12 -15.63
N THR A 247 -12.10 6.33 -16.86
CA THR A 247 -12.95 6.26 -18.08
C THR A 247 -13.22 4.84 -18.55
N GLY A 248 -12.45 3.85 -18.08
CA GLY A 248 -12.46 2.48 -18.57
C GLY A 248 -11.80 2.29 -19.93
N ALA A 249 -11.07 3.30 -20.43
CA ALA A 249 -10.43 3.24 -21.74
C ALA A 249 -9.29 2.22 -21.80
N ASP A 250 -8.68 1.88 -20.67
CA ASP A 250 -7.65 0.85 -20.54
C ASP A 250 -8.22 -0.59 -20.51
N GLY A 251 -9.55 -0.75 -20.43
CA GLY A 251 -10.23 -2.05 -20.37
C GLY A 251 -9.96 -2.85 -19.08
N VAL A 252 -9.36 -2.23 -18.06
CA VAL A 252 -9.02 -2.91 -16.79
C VAL A 252 -10.23 -3.07 -15.88
N TRP A 253 -11.13 -2.07 -15.88
CA TRP A 253 -12.35 -2.10 -15.07
C TRP A 253 -13.61 -1.91 -15.92
N ASP A 254 -14.57 -2.84 -15.78
CA ASP A 254 -15.86 -2.76 -16.45
C ASP A 254 -16.84 -1.86 -15.68
N TRP A 255 -16.65 -0.54 -15.78
CA TRP A 255 -17.54 0.45 -15.17
C TRP A 255 -19.00 0.28 -15.61
N GLN A 256 -19.22 -0.02 -16.89
CA GLN A 256 -20.57 -0.16 -17.44
C GLN A 256 -21.31 -1.35 -16.83
N GLY A 257 -20.65 -2.51 -16.81
CA GLY A 257 -21.23 -3.73 -16.27
C GLY A 257 -21.42 -3.66 -14.75
N GLU A 258 -20.48 -3.07 -14.01
CA GLU A 258 -20.62 -2.95 -12.55
C GLU A 258 -21.75 -1.99 -12.17
N LEU A 259 -21.80 -0.78 -12.76
CA LEU A 259 -22.84 0.21 -12.47
C LEU A 259 -24.23 -0.29 -12.83
N ALA A 260 -24.39 -1.09 -13.90
CA ALA A 260 -25.66 -1.70 -14.25
C ALA A 260 -26.15 -2.73 -13.22
N ARG A 261 -25.23 -3.45 -12.57
CA ARG A 261 -25.57 -4.54 -11.63
C ARG A 261 -25.70 -4.11 -10.16
N ILE A 262 -25.07 -3.01 -9.75
CA ILE A 262 -25.13 -2.53 -8.36
C ILE A 262 -26.57 -2.37 -7.84
N PRO A 263 -27.53 -1.77 -8.57
CA PRO A 263 -28.91 -1.64 -8.09
C PRO A 263 -29.60 -3.00 -7.86
N GLU A 264 -29.38 -3.97 -8.74
CA GLU A 264 -29.94 -5.33 -8.60
C GLU A 264 -29.39 -6.02 -7.34
N TRP A 265 -28.07 -5.98 -7.17
CA TRP A 265 -27.41 -6.56 -6.00
C TRP A 265 -27.82 -5.89 -4.70
N LEU A 266 -28.01 -4.56 -4.71
CA LEU A 266 -28.46 -3.79 -3.55
C LEU A 266 -29.90 -4.16 -3.20
N ALA A 267 -30.82 -4.24 -4.20
CA ALA A 267 -32.20 -4.67 -4.01
C ALA A 267 -32.32 -6.11 -3.48
N GLU A 268 -31.46 -7.02 -3.94
CA GLU A 268 -31.37 -8.39 -3.43
C GLU A 268 -30.85 -8.38 -1.97
N LYS A 269 -29.79 -7.64 -1.69
CA LYS A 269 -29.20 -7.52 -0.35
C LYS A 269 -30.18 -7.01 0.69
N VAL A 270 -30.99 -6.01 0.37
CA VAL A 270 -32.04 -5.47 1.26
C VAL A 270 -33.02 -6.55 1.70
N LYS A 271 -33.35 -7.49 0.82
CA LYS A 271 -34.30 -8.58 1.04
C LYS A 271 -33.62 -9.87 1.57
N ALA A 272 -32.31 -9.90 1.58
CA ALA A 272 -31.57 -11.11 1.96
C ALA A 272 -31.84 -11.52 3.40
N PRO A 273 -31.90 -12.83 3.70
CA PRO A 273 -31.96 -13.31 5.07
C PRO A 273 -30.68 -13.00 5.83
N THR A 274 -30.79 -12.84 7.14
CA THR A 274 -29.63 -12.69 8.02
C THR A 274 -28.87 -14.02 8.14
N VAL A 275 -27.57 -13.96 8.35
CA VAL A 275 -26.73 -15.16 8.47
C VAL A 275 -26.98 -15.89 9.80
N THR A 276 -26.82 -17.22 9.79
CA THR A 276 -26.71 -18.03 11.01
C THR A 276 -25.24 -18.08 11.45
N PRO A 277 -24.91 -17.68 12.70
CA PRO A 277 -23.54 -17.74 13.20
C PRO A 277 -23.01 -19.17 13.33
N GLY A 278 -21.68 -19.31 13.26
CA GLY A 278 -20.97 -20.55 13.50
C GLY A 278 -19.88 -20.85 12.47
N PRO A 279 -19.14 -21.96 12.63
CA PRO A 279 -18.09 -22.36 11.72
C PRO A 279 -18.65 -22.58 10.31
N THR A 280 -18.05 -21.98 9.29
CA THR A 280 -18.55 -21.99 7.92
C THR A 280 -17.36 -21.94 6.94
N ASP A 281 -17.48 -22.66 5.84
CA ASP A 281 -16.49 -22.61 4.76
C ASP A 281 -16.65 -21.31 3.95
N LEU A 282 -15.54 -20.66 3.66
CA LEU A 282 -15.52 -19.40 2.94
C LEU A 282 -14.77 -19.49 1.62
N VAL A 283 -15.39 -19.05 0.54
CA VAL A 283 -14.68 -18.61 -0.66
C VAL A 283 -14.59 -17.09 -0.58
N ILE A 284 -13.39 -16.54 -0.64
CA ILE A 284 -13.17 -15.10 -0.48
C ILE A 284 -12.61 -14.54 -1.78
N ASP A 285 -13.31 -13.54 -2.30
CA ASP A 285 -12.93 -12.81 -3.51
C ASP A 285 -11.73 -11.89 -3.25
N PRO A 286 -10.84 -11.66 -4.22
CA PRO A 286 -9.72 -10.73 -4.08
C PRO A 286 -10.11 -9.35 -3.59
N THR A 287 -11.29 -8.86 -3.99
CA THR A 287 -11.82 -7.55 -3.59
C THR A 287 -12.16 -7.44 -2.10
N ASN A 288 -12.24 -8.57 -1.39
CA ASN A 288 -12.35 -8.62 0.08
C ASN A 288 -11.02 -9.04 0.72
N LEU A 289 -10.35 -10.05 0.17
CA LEU A 289 -9.18 -10.70 0.77
C LEU A 289 -7.99 -9.75 0.94
N TRP A 290 -7.84 -8.75 0.06
CA TRP A 290 -6.75 -7.77 0.14
C TRP A 290 -6.67 -7.09 1.52
N LEU A 291 -7.83 -6.81 2.15
CA LEU A 291 -7.87 -6.18 3.47
C LEU A 291 -7.39 -7.12 4.58
N THR A 292 -7.73 -8.41 4.48
CA THR A 292 -7.22 -9.43 5.40
C THR A 292 -5.70 -9.56 5.30
N ILE A 293 -5.15 -9.50 4.07
CA ILE A 293 -3.70 -9.49 3.84
C ILE A 293 -3.06 -8.23 4.43
N HIS A 294 -3.65 -7.05 4.18
CA HIS A 294 -3.16 -5.78 4.70
C HIS A 294 -2.95 -5.83 6.22
N GLU A 295 -3.98 -6.25 6.94
CA GLU A 295 -4.00 -6.22 8.39
C GLU A 295 -3.23 -7.38 9.02
N SER A 296 -3.43 -8.61 8.54
CA SER A 296 -2.88 -9.81 9.18
C SER A 296 -1.47 -10.18 8.73
N ILE A 297 -1.02 -9.70 7.56
CA ILE A 297 0.32 -10.00 7.04
C ILE A 297 1.11 -8.70 6.80
N GLY A 298 0.52 -7.75 6.07
CA GLY A 298 1.19 -6.51 5.70
C GLY A 298 1.76 -5.77 6.91
N HIS A 299 0.90 -5.40 7.85
CA HIS A 299 1.31 -4.75 9.09
C HIS A 299 2.11 -5.66 10.03
N ALA A 300 1.81 -6.95 10.07
CA ALA A 300 2.50 -7.88 10.97
C ALA A 300 3.97 -8.11 10.57
N THR A 301 4.32 -7.91 9.30
CA THR A 301 5.67 -8.09 8.76
C THR A 301 6.45 -6.79 8.57
N GLU A 302 5.94 -5.65 9.07
CA GLU A 302 6.74 -4.43 9.24
C GLU A 302 7.73 -4.66 10.39
N TYR A 303 9.04 -4.63 10.10
CA TYR A 303 10.06 -5.02 11.09
C TYR A 303 10.11 -4.08 12.29
N ASP A 304 10.01 -2.78 12.08
CA ASP A 304 9.99 -1.79 13.17
C ASP A 304 8.80 -2.00 14.11
N ARG A 305 7.62 -2.37 13.57
CA ARG A 305 6.45 -2.75 14.37
C ARG A 305 6.72 -4.03 15.15
N ALA A 306 7.32 -5.04 14.51
CA ALA A 306 7.63 -6.33 15.15
C ALA A 306 8.59 -6.18 16.34
N ILE A 307 9.46 -5.18 16.33
CA ILE A 307 10.37 -4.86 17.43
C ILE A 307 9.84 -3.75 18.37
N GLY A 308 8.60 -3.27 18.18
CA GLY A 308 7.88 -2.43 19.13
C GLY A 308 7.97 -0.92 18.89
N TYR A 309 8.43 -0.42 17.74
CA TYR A 309 8.48 1.02 17.46
C TYR A 309 7.10 1.67 17.41
N GLU A 310 6.05 0.93 17.03
CA GLU A 310 4.66 1.39 17.00
C GLU A 310 3.85 1.04 18.26
N ALA A 311 4.45 0.44 19.29
CA ALA A 311 3.75 -0.11 20.46
C ALA A 311 2.89 0.93 21.22
N ALA A 312 3.31 2.19 21.22
CA ALA A 312 2.59 3.26 21.92
C ALA A 312 1.34 3.76 21.16
N TYR A 313 1.21 3.48 19.86
CA TYR A 313 0.14 4.04 19.01
C TYR A 313 -0.60 2.99 18.20
N ALA A 314 0.10 2.27 17.32
CA ALA A 314 -0.50 1.37 16.33
C ALA A 314 -0.23 -0.11 16.62
N GLY A 315 0.27 -0.42 17.81
CA GLY A 315 0.48 -1.79 18.29
C GLY A 315 1.82 -2.40 17.90
N THR A 316 1.88 -3.71 18.05
CA THR A 316 3.05 -4.54 17.83
C THR A 316 2.77 -5.59 16.74
N SER A 317 3.51 -6.68 16.74
CA SER A 317 3.25 -7.84 15.88
C SER A 317 3.42 -9.13 16.67
N PHE A 318 2.59 -10.12 16.37
CA PHE A 318 2.78 -11.50 16.84
C PHE A 318 3.96 -12.19 16.10
N ALA A 319 4.29 -11.71 14.91
CA ALA A 319 5.38 -12.21 14.06
C ALA A 319 6.70 -11.54 14.47
N THR A 320 7.21 -11.88 15.65
CA THR A 320 8.43 -11.31 16.23
C THR A 320 9.70 -11.89 15.59
N PRO A 321 10.84 -11.17 15.59
CA PRO A 321 12.06 -11.60 14.90
C PRO A 321 12.64 -12.96 15.33
N ASP A 322 12.46 -13.35 16.59
CA ASP A 322 12.87 -14.66 17.11
C ASP A 322 12.12 -15.83 16.45
N LYS A 323 11.00 -15.56 15.79
CA LYS A 323 10.19 -16.55 15.07
C LYS A 323 10.53 -16.66 13.58
N LEU A 324 11.44 -15.82 13.07
CA LEU A 324 11.85 -15.88 11.67
C LEU A 324 12.38 -17.26 11.30
N GLY A 325 11.90 -17.83 10.20
CA GLY A 325 12.25 -19.16 9.73
C GLY A 325 11.54 -20.31 10.45
N THR A 326 10.77 -20.04 11.52
CA THR A 326 10.12 -21.09 12.33
C THR A 326 8.60 -20.89 12.48
N LEU A 327 8.10 -19.66 12.43
CA LEU A 327 6.67 -19.38 12.54
C LEU A 327 5.91 -19.95 11.36
N ARG A 328 5.05 -20.93 11.62
CA ARG A 328 4.07 -21.39 10.64
C ARG A 328 2.93 -20.36 10.60
N TYR A 329 2.94 -19.57 9.53
CA TYR A 329 1.95 -18.52 9.28
C TYR A 329 0.65 -19.10 8.71
N GLY A 330 0.78 -20.10 7.85
CA GLY A 330 -0.34 -20.73 7.17
C GLY A 330 -0.01 -22.12 6.61
N THR A 331 -0.84 -22.59 5.69
CA THR A 331 -0.63 -23.87 4.99
C THR A 331 0.58 -23.81 4.04
N PRO A 332 1.14 -24.96 3.63
CA PRO A 332 2.29 -24.99 2.71
C PRO A 332 2.04 -24.35 1.33
N ILE A 333 0.78 -24.21 0.91
CA ILE A 333 0.43 -23.52 -0.35
C ILE A 333 0.45 -21.99 -0.23
N MET A 334 0.66 -21.43 0.97
CA MET A 334 0.71 -20.01 1.23
C MET A 334 2.07 -19.43 0.86
N HIS A 335 2.11 -18.59 -0.17
CA HIS A 335 3.26 -17.80 -0.57
C HIS A 335 2.89 -16.33 -0.58
N VAL A 336 3.60 -15.50 0.17
CA VAL A 336 3.36 -14.06 0.24
C VAL A 336 4.63 -13.29 -0.03
N THR A 337 4.54 -12.29 -0.89
CA THR A 337 5.68 -11.44 -1.25
C THR A 337 5.44 -9.99 -0.83
N GLY A 338 6.52 -9.29 -0.49
CA GLY A 338 6.61 -7.83 -0.55
C GLY A 338 7.16 -7.44 -1.92
N ASP A 339 6.53 -6.49 -2.60
CA ASP A 339 6.96 -6.07 -3.94
C ASP A 339 6.82 -4.56 -4.12
N ARG A 340 7.95 -3.89 -4.40
CA ARG A 340 8.00 -2.46 -4.72
C ARG A 340 8.00 -2.20 -6.22
N THR A 341 7.91 -3.27 -7.04
CA THR A 341 7.94 -3.22 -8.51
C THR A 341 6.67 -3.73 -9.17
N GLU A 342 5.64 -4.09 -8.37
CA GLU A 342 4.35 -4.57 -8.86
C GLU A 342 3.71 -3.55 -9.82
N ALA A 343 3.33 -4.01 -11.00
CA ALA A 343 2.73 -3.14 -12.00
C ALA A 343 1.45 -2.48 -11.47
N HIS A 344 1.38 -1.15 -11.56
CA HIS A 344 0.25 -0.35 -11.09
C HIS A 344 -0.06 -0.45 -9.58
N GLY A 345 0.82 -1.05 -8.79
CA GLY A 345 0.71 -1.05 -7.34
C GLY A 345 0.90 0.35 -6.75
N LEU A 346 0.12 0.69 -5.74
CA LEU A 346 0.16 2.01 -5.09
C LEU A 346 1.50 2.29 -4.37
N ALA A 347 2.16 1.23 -3.85
CA ALA A 347 3.46 1.33 -3.20
C ALA A 347 4.63 1.05 -4.16
N SER A 348 4.37 0.94 -5.46
CA SER A 348 5.44 0.73 -6.45
C SER A 348 6.25 2.00 -6.68
N ILE A 349 7.56 1.83 -6.77
CA ILE A 349 8.55 2.90 -6.88
C ILE A 349 9.73 2.45 -7.74
N GLY A 350 10.48 3.39 -8.28
CA GLY A 350 11.83 3.13 -8.77
C GLY A 350 12.81 2.98 -7.61
N TYR A 351 12.76 3.93 -6.68
CA TYR A 351 13.65 4.02 -5.51
C TYR A 351 12.87 4.54 -4.30
N ASP A 352 13.23 4.09 -3.11
CA ASP A 352 12.66 4.60 -1.85
C ASP A 352 13.31 5.92 -1.39
N ASP A 353 12.86 6.46 -0.25
CA ASP A 353 13.36 7.72 0.29
C ASP A 353 14.76 7.63 0.94
N GLU A 354 15.42 6.49 0.80
CA GLU A 354 16.84 6.25 1.15
C GLU A 354 17.68 5.87 -0.07
N GLY A 355 17.13 6.06 -1.29
CA GLY A 355 17.78 5.78 -2.54
C GLY A 355 17.87 4.29 -2.89
N VAL A 356 17.14 3.42 -2.19
CA VAL A 356 17.14 1.97 -2.42
C VAL A 356 16.22 1.61 -3.59
N ALA A 357 16.76 0.91 -4.60
CA ALA A 357 15.96 0.47 -5.74
C ALA A 357 14.85 -0.50 -5.33
N GLY A 358 13.68 -0.36 -5.97
CA GLY A 358 12.54 -1.23 -5.76
C GLY A 358 12.88 -2.70 -5.98
N GLN A 359 12.38 -3.58 -5.11
CA GLN A 359 12.68 -5.01 -5.09
C GLN A 359 11.42 -5.82 -4.84
N ARG A 360 11.52 -7.14 -5.08
CA ARG A 360 10.56 -8.15 -4.68
C ARG A 360 11.27 -9.21 -3.83
N TRP A 361 10.64 -9.61 -2.73
CA TRP A 361 11.16 -10.63 -1.80
C TRP A 361 10.02 -11.42 -1.18
N ASP A 362 10.35 -12.58 -0.60
CA ASP A 362 9.37 -13.40 0.12
C ASP A 362 9.23 -12.92 1.57
N LEU A 363 7.99 -12.80 2.02
CA LEU A 363 7.61 -12.61 3.42
C LEU A 363 7.21 -13.95 4.05
N VAL A 364 6.37 -14.72 3.33
CA VAL A 364 5.99 -16.09 3.69
C VAL A 364 6.28 -17.00 2.50
N ARG A 365 6.94 -18.11 2.75
CA ARG A 365 7.23 -19.17 1.77
C ARG A 365 6.87 -20.51 2.37
N ASP A 366 6.12 -21.35 1.62
CA ASP A 366 5.63 -22.66 2.09
C ASP A 366 4.91 -22.56 3.46
N GLY A 367 4.18 -21.48 3.68
CA GLY A 367 3.50 -21.17 4.94
C GLY A 367 4.40 -20.76 6.11
N ILE A 368 5.70 -20.57 5.90
CA ILE A 368 6.65 -20.16 6.95
C ILE A 368 7.05 -18.69 6.76
N LEU A 369 7.08 -17.92 7.85
CA LEU A 369 7.63 -16.57 7.87
C LEU A 369 9.13 -16.60 7.55
N VAL A 370 9.55 -15.98 6.43
CA VAL A 370 10.95 -15.99 5.96
C VAL A 370 11.54 -14.60 5.76
N GLY A 371 10.74 -13.53 5.90
CA GLY A 371 11.24 -12.17 5.67
C GLY A 371 10.38 -11.10 6.32
N TYR A 372 10.91 -9.90 6.30
CA TYR A 372 10.27 -8.67 6.78
C TYR A 372 10.38 -7.56 5.73
N GLN A 373 9.63 -6.49 5.96
CA GLN A 373 9.74 -5.23 5.23
C GLN A 373 10.74 -4.34 5.96
N LEU A 374 11.79 -3.89 5.27
CA LEU A 374 12.98 -3.28 5.88
C LEU A 374 13.37 -1.98 5.15
N ASP A 375 13.80 -1.00 5.93
CA ASP A 375 14.62 0.13 5.47
C ASP A 375 16.11 -0.15 5.68
N ARG A 376 16.98 0.82 5.39
CA ARG A 376 18.44 0.66 5.50
C ARG A 376 18.93 0.54 6.94
N VAL A 377 18.18 1.01 7.93
CA VAL A 377 18.53 0.92 9.35
C VAL A 377 18.26 -0.46 9.91
N PHE A 378 17.18 -1.11 9.44
CA PHE A 378 16.76 -2.40 10.00
C PHE A 378 17.35 -3.62 9.30
N ALA A 379 17.77 -3.50 8.05
CA ALA A 379 18.38 -4.62 7.33
C ALA A 379 19.62 -5.22 8.04
N PRO A 380 20.59 -4.43 8.54
CA PRO A 380 21.75 -4.95 9.28
C PRO A 380 21.37 -5.71 10.55
N ARG A 381 20.26 -5.35 11.21
CA ARG A 381 19.79 -6.05 12.42
C ARG A 381 19.35 -7.49 12.17
N LEU A 382 19.02 -7.81 10.92
CA LEU A 382 18.74 -9.17 10.47
C LEU A 382 19.94 -9.84 9.77
N GLY A 383 21.12 -9.20 9.80
CA GLY A 383 22.31 -9.68 9.13
C GLY A 383 22.25 -9.59 7.61
N LEU A 384 21.46 -8.66 7.07
CA LEU A 384 21.33 -8.43 5.64
C LEU A 384 22.19 -7.24 5.21
N ASP A 385 22.94 -7.41 4.13
CA ASP A 385 23.81 -6.39 3.58
C ASP A 385 23.01 -5.26 2.90
N ARG A 386 21.74 -5.51 2.52
CA ARG A 386 20.90 -4.59 1.75
C ARG A 386 19.45 -4.61 2.26
N SER A 387 18.81 -3.42 2.29
CA SER A 387 17.37 -3.31 2.56
C SER A 387 16.52 -3.70 1.33
N ASN A 388 15.20 -3.77 1.51
CA ASN A 388 14.29 -4.06 0.41
C ASN A 388 13.45 -2.85 -0.04
N GLY A 389 13.89 -1.64 0.30
CA GLY A 389 13.33 -0.41 -0.25
C GLY A 389 12.01 0.01 0.37
N CYS A 390 11.90 -0.08 1.69
CA CYS A 390 10.66 0.23 2.40
C CYS A 390 10.67 1.57 3.16
N SER A 391 11.59 2.48 2.88
CA SER A 391 11.61 3.81 3.48
C SER A 391 10.71 4.78 2.72
N TYR A 392 9.87 5.54 3.41
CA TYR A 392 8.98 6.53 2.80
C TYR A 392 8.53 7.59 3.80
N ALA A 393 8.34 8.82 3.33
CA ALA A 393 7.61 9.87 4.03
C ALA A 393 6.60 10.54 3.10
N ASP A 394 5.44 10.87 3.61
CA ASP A 394 4.32 11.46 2.86
C ASP A 394 4.44 12.98 2.64
N SER A 395 5.49 13.60 3.19
CA SER A 395 5.75 15.05 3.09
C SER A 395 7.24 15.34 3.17
N ALA A 396 7.68 16.46 2.59
CA ALA A 396 9.02 16.98 2.79
C ALA A 396 9.32 17.27 4.27
N HIS A 397 8.31 17.51 5.08
CA HIS A 397 8.45 17.89 6.50
C HIS A 397 8.46 16.70 7.46
N HIS A 398 8.27 15.49 6.95
CA HIS A 398 8.29 14.26 7.73
C HIS A 398 9.58 13.45 7.51
N VAL A 399 10.04 12.83 8.59
CA VAL A 399 11.16 11.88 8.54
C VAL A 399 10.73 10.62 7.80
N PRO A 400 11.48 10.14 6.81
CA PRO A 400 11.25 8.82 6.24
C PRO A 400 11.32 7.72 7.31
N ILE A 401 10.35 6.84 7.27
CA ILE A 401 10.23 5.68 8.15
C ILE A 401 9.96 4.43 7.32
N GLN A 402 10.14 3.26 7.94
CA GLN A 402 9.76 2.01 7.28
C GLN A 402 8.25 1.99 7.00
N ARG A 403 7.87 1.75 5.74
CA ARG A 403 6.47 1.66 5.30
C ARG A 403 6.22 0.39 4.49
N MET A 404 4.94 -0.01 4.50
CA MET A 404 4.49 -1.22 3.82
C MET A 404 4.72 -1.15 2.30
N ALA A 405 5.25 -2.24 1.72
CA ALA A 405 5.29 -2.50 0.28
C ALA A 405 3.92 -3.01 -0.22
N ASN A 406 3.80 -3.28 -1.53
CA ASN A 406 2.68 -4.09 -2.00
C ASN A 406 2.89 -5.52 -1.49
N VAL A 407 2.10 -5.91 -0.50
CA VAL A 407 2.16 -7.26 0.11
C VAL A 407 1.08 -8.12 -0.52
N SER A 408 1.47 -9.19 -1.22
CA SER A 408 0.56 -9.93 -2.08
C SER A 408 0.64 -11.44 -1.84
N LEU A 409 -0.54 -12.08 -1.72
CA LEU A 409 -0.66 -13.54 -1.78
C LEU A 409 -0.48 -13.97 -3.23
N GLN A 410 0.41 -14.94 -3.47
CA GLN A 410 0.69 -15.42 -4.82
C GLN A 410 -0.37 -16.45 -5.25
N PRO A 411 -0.80 -16.42 -6.52
CA PRO A 411 -1.70 -17.42 -7.08
C PRO A 411 -1.01 -18.79 -7.19
N ASP A 412 -1.81 -19.85 -7.34
CA ASP A 412 -1.29 -21.17 -7.65
C ASP A 412 -0.51 -21.12 -9.00
N PRO A 413 0.79 -21.39 -9.01
CA PRO A 413 1.60 -21.29 -10.23
C PRO A 413 1.37 -22.43 -11.22
N GLU A 414 0.77 -23.54 -10.76
CA GLU A 414 0.61 -24.76 -11.56
C GLU A 414 -0.82 -24.92 -12.12
N ARG A 415 -1.79 -24.27 -11.46
CA ARG A 415 -3.21 -24.39 -11.81
C ARG A 415 -3.88 -23.04 -11.88
N ASP A 416 -4.62 -22.80 -12.96
CA ASP A 416 -5.48 -21.63 -13.08
C ASP A 416 -6.91 -21.95 -12.60
N THR A 417 -7.02 -22.27 -11.31
CA THR A 417 -8.30 -22.58 -10.64
C THR A 417 -9.16 -21.32 -10.54
N SER A 418 -10.35 -21.35 -11.12
CA SER A 418 -11.29 -20.22 -11.09
C SER A 418 -12.02 -20.09 -9.74
N THR A 419 -12.65 -18.94 -9.51
CA THR A 419 -13.50 -18.70 -8.32
C THR A 419 -14.69 -19.65 -8.30
N GLU A 420 -15.30 -19.91 -9.45
CA GLU A 420 -16.43 -20.85 -9.60
C GLU A 420 -16.00 -22.29 -9.28
N GLU A 421 -14.77 -22.66 -9.65
CA GLU A 421 -14.23 -23.98 -9.31
C GLU A 421 -14.00 -24.09 -7.80
N LEU A 422 -13.51 -23.02 -7.12
CA LEU A 422 -13.41 -23.00 -5.66
C LEU A 422 -14.79 -23.12 -4.99
N ILE A 423 -15.81 -22.41 -5.49
CA ILE A 423 -17.20 -22.48 -5.01
C ILE A 423 -17.73 -23.92 -5.16
N SER A 424 -17.43 -24.59 -6.27
CA SER A 424 -17.90 -25.95 -6.53
C SER A 424 -17.41 -27.01 -5.54
N ARG A 425 -16.33 -26.71 -4.77
CA ARG A 425 -15.76 -27.60 -3.73
C ARG A 425 -16.43 -27.43 -2.37
N VAL A 426 -17.41 -26.52 -2.24
CA VAL A 426 -18.06 -26.20 -0.97
C VAL A 426 -19.49 -26.70 -0.96
N GLU A 427 -19.82 -27.61 -0.04
CA GLU A 427 -21.18 -28.11 0.15
C GLU A 427 -22.09 -27.05 0.78
N ASN A 428 -21.65 -26.46 1.90
CA ASN A 428 -22.33 -25.39 2.60
C ASN A 428 -21.32 -24.31 3.01
N GLY A 429 -21.51 -23.09 2.53
CA GLY A 429 -20.57 -22.02 2.79
C GLY A 429 -21.05 -20.64 2.38
N ILE A 430 -20.12 -19.70 2.36
CA ILE A 430 -20.37 -18.31 1.97
C ILE A 430 -19.28 -17.86 0.99
N TYR A 431 -19.69 -17.24 -0.11
CA TYR A 431 -18.81 -16.48 -1.00
C TYR A 431 -18.88 -14.99 -0.62
N ILE A 432 -17.72 -14.38 -0.34
CA ILE A 432 -17.60 -13.00 0.14
C ILE A 432 -16.95 -12.14 -0.94
N VAL A 433 -17.58 -10.98 -1.25
CA VAL A 433 -17.13 -10.04 -2.28
C VAL A 433 -17.10 -8.61 -1.72
N GLY A 434 -16.01 -7.89 -1.99
CA GLY A 434 -15.79 -6.51 -1.60
C GLY A 434 -15.51 -6.34 -0.10
N ASP A 435 -14.61 -5.44 0.25
CA ASP A 435 -14.33 -5.05 1.62
C ASP A 435 -15.37 -4.04 2.15
N LYS A 436 -15.57 -3.98 3.47
CA LYS A 436 -16.42 -2.96 4.10
C LYS A 436 -15.82 -2.41 5.38
N SER A 437 -15.88 -3.15 6.47
CA SER A 437 -15.34 -2.73 7.76
C SER A 437 -14.48 -3.82 8.39
N TRP A 438 -13.59 -3.41 9.28
CA TRP A 438 -12.66 -4.31 9.93
C TRP A 438 -12.36 -3.91 11.36
N SER A 439 -11.88 -4.87 12.12
CA SER A 439 -11.27 -4.70 13.43
C SER A 439 -10.12 -5.68 13.55
N ILE A 440 -9.02 -5.25 14.13
CA ILE A 440 -7.87 -6.11 14.40
C ILE A 440 -7.24 -5.67 15.73
N ASP A 441 -6.68 -6.62 16.47
CA ASP A 441 -6.00 -6.32 17.73
C ASP A 441 -4.63 -5.64 17.53
N MET A 442 -4.08 -5.13 18.62
CA MET A 442 -2.80 -4.41 18.61
C MET A 442 -1.60 -5.29 18.22
N GLN A 443 -1.75 -6.61 18.27
CA GLN A 443 -0.70 -7.58 17.89
C GLN A 443 -0.84 -8.08 16.46
N ARG A 444 -1.90 -7.66 15.72
CA ARG A 444 -2.22 -8.14 14.38
C ARG A 444 -2.56 -9.64 14.34
N TYR A 445 -3.08 -10.15 15.45
CA TYR A 445 -3.33 -11.57 15.64
C TYR A 445 -4.81 -11.96 15.59
N ASN A 446 -5.69 -11.22 16.29
CA ASN A 446 -7.13 -11.47 16.24
C ASN A 446 -7.83 -10.42 15.39
N PHE A 447 -8.63 -10.84 14.43
CA PHE A 447 -9.34 -9.96 13.53
C PHE A 447 -10.80 -10.31 13.32
N GLN A 448 -11.58 -9.32 12.89
CA GLN A 448 -12.94 -9.45 12.40
C GLN A 448 -13.13 -8.58 11.17
N PHE A 449 -13.62 -9.15 10.07
CA PHE A 449 -13.87 -8.45 8.82
C PHE A 449 -15.29 -8.65 8.32
N THR A 450 -15.76 -7.68 7.52
CA THR A 450 -17.04 -7.75 6.82
C THR A 450 -16.83 -7.54 5.31
N GLY A 451 -17.90 -7.55 4.54
CA GLY A 451 -17.85 -7.38 3.09
C GLY A 451 -19.02 -6.57 2.53
N GLN A 452 -19.00 -6.36 1.21
CA GLN A 452 -20.08 -5.70 0.48
C GLN A 452 -21.23 -6.67 0.18
N ARG A 453 -20.89 -7.87 -0.26
CA ARG A 453 -21.83 -8.90 -0.69
C ARG A 453 -21.44 -10.25 -0.12
N PHE A 454 -22.45 -11.03 0.27
CA PHE A 454 -22.28 -12.37 0.81
C PHE A 454 -23.27 -13.28 0.12
N PHE A 455 -22.77 -14.25 -0.63
CA PHE A 455 -23.61 -15.23 -1.30
C PHE A 455 -23.53 -16.56 -0.55
N ARG A 456 -24.70 -17.15 -0.24
CA ARG A 456 -24.74 -18.50 0.31
C ARG A 456 -24.27 -19.47 -0.76
N ILE A 457 -23.44 -20.42 -0.39
CA ILE A 457 -23.10 -21.58 -1.21
C ILE A 457 -23.86 -22.78 -0.68
N ARG A 458 -24.52 -23.50 -1.60
CA ARG A 458 -25.18 -24.77 -1.31
C ARG A 458 -24.89 -25.74 -2.47
N ASP A 459 -24.40 -26.96 -2.12
CA ASP A 459 -24.08 -28.02 -3.08
C ASP A 459 -23.20 -27.49 -4.25
N GLY A 460 -22.16 -26.69 -3.94
CA GLY A 460 -21.23 -26.13 -4.90
C GLY A 460 -21.78 -25.01 -5.79
N LYS A 461 -22.91 -24.38 -5.43
CA LYS A 461 -23.55 -23.30 -6.21
C LYS A 461 -23.96 -22.13 -5.33
N LEU A 462 -23.98 -20.94 -5.93
CA LEU A 462 -24.53 -19.75 -5.26
C LEU A 462 -26.06 -19.87 -5.12
N ASP A 463 -26.58 -19.61 -3.92
CA ASP A 463 -27.99 -19.73 -3.55
C ASP A 463 -28.48 -18.47 -2.83
N GLY A 464 -28.47 -17.33 -3.55
CA GLY A 464 -28.91 -16.02 -3.09
C GLY A 464 -27.95 -15.33 -2.11
N GLN A 465 -28.25 -14.07 -1.80
CA GLN A 465 -27.44 -13.27 -0.88
C GLN A 465 -27.82 -13.52 0.60
N LEU A 466 -26.86 -13.25 1.47
CA LEU A 466 -26.98 -13.14 2.92
C LEU A 466 -26.64 -11.71 3.37
N ARG A 467 -27.11 -11.31 4.54
CA ARG A 467 -26.71 -10.05 5.19
C ARG A 467 -26.28 -10.25 6.64
N ASP A 468 -25.78 -9.18 7.24
CA ASP A 468 -25.32 -9.13 8.64
C ASP A 468 -24.14 -10.07 8.92
N VAL A 469 -23.28 -10.32 7.91
CA VAL A 469 -22.16 -11.25 7.98
C VAL A 469 -20.88 -10.55 8.42
N ALA A 470 -20.19 -11.11 9.40
CA ALA A 470 -18.77 -10.88 9.65
C ALA A 470 -18.06 -12.21 9.86
N TYR A 471 -16.79 -12.28 9.54
CA TYR A 471 -15.94 -13.44 9.85
C TYR A 471 -14.82 -13.05 10.81
N GLN A 472 -14.52 -13.94 11.73
CA GLN A 472 -13.56 -13.74 12.80
C GLN A 472 -12.61 -14.92 12.89
N ALA A 473 -11.32 -14.64 13.09
CA ALA A 473 -10.32 -15.67 13.32
C ALA A 473 -9.07 -15.09 14.02
N THR A 474 -8.17 -15.99 14.45
CA THR A 474 -6.77 -15.63 14.65
C THR A 474 -6.04 -15.70 13.30
N THR A 475 -4.99 -14.92 13.13
CA THR A 475 -4.23 -14.88 11.88
C THR A 475 -3.71 -16.26 11.46
N THR A 476 -3.07 -16.98 12.38
CA THR A 476 -2.47 -18.29 12.06
C THR A 476 -3.51 -19.38 11.83
N ASP A 477 -4.65 -19.33 12.52
CA ASP A 477 -5.73 -20.30 12.33
C ASP A 477 -6.40 -20.07 10.97
N PHE A 478 -6.66 -18.81 10.61
CA PHE A 478 -7.26 -18.47 9.32
C PHE A 478 -6.38 -18.94 8.14
N TRP A 479 -5.11 -18.52 8.12
CA TRP A 479 -4.20 -18.92 7.05
C TRP A 479 -3.83 -20.42 7.11
N GLY A 480 -3.89 -21.02 8.30
CA GLY A 480 -3.74 -22.46 8.51
C GLY A 480 -4.93 -23.31 8.03
N ALA A 481 -6.11 -22.68 7.88
CA ALA A 481 -7.31 -23.31 7.34
C ALA A 481 -7.51 -23.07 5.82
N MET A 482 -6.60 -22.38 5.14
CA MET A 482 -6.63 -22.15 3.70
C MET A 482 -6.35 -23.45 2.95
N GLU A 483 -7.40 -24.02 2.34
CA GLU A 483 -7.33 -25.30 1.62
C GLU A 483 -6.90 -25.15 0.17
N ALA A 484 -7.31 -24.05 -0.46
CA ALA A 484 -7.02 -23.82 -1.88
C ALA A 484 -6.82 -22.34 -2.19
N VAL A 485 -5.97 -22.11 -3.17
CA VAL A 485 -5.66 -20.79 -3.74
C VAL A 485 -6.07 -20.81 -5.21
N GLY A 486 -6.71 -19.75 -5.67
CA GLY A 486 -7.08 -19.56 -7.07
C GLY A 486 -5.86 -19.33 -7.97
N GLY A 487 -6.06 -19.53 -9.26
CA GLY A 487 -5.02 -19.32 -10.26
C GLY A 487 -4.83 -17.86 -10.66
N PRO A 488 -3.88 -17.60 -11.59
CA PRO A 488 -3.56 -16.27 -12.09
C PRO A 488 -4.77 -15.50 -12.64
N SER A 489 -5.76 -16.18 -13.24
CA SER A 489 -6.96 -15.54 -13.80
C SER A 489 -7.87 -14.90 -12.74
N THR A 490 -7.76 -15.32 -11.47
CA THR A 490 -8.52 -14.75 -10.36
C THR A 490 -7.75 -13.65 -9.62
N TRP A 491 -6.46 -13.44 -9.96
CA TRP A 491 -5.61 -12.49 -9.25
C TRP A 491 -5.98 -11.04 -9.56
N GLN A 492 -6.16 -10.24 -8.53
CA GLN A 492 -6.51 -8.83 -8.64
C GLN A 492 -5.79 -7.99 -7.58
N LEU A 493 -5.43 -6.74 -7.95
CA LEU A 493 -4.96 -5.75 -6.99
C LEU A 493 -6.13 -5.13 -6.23
N GLY A 494 -6.06 -5.18 -4.90
CA GLY A 494 -6.80 -4.33 -3.99
C GLY A 494 -5.88 -3.32 -3.33
N GLY A 495 -6.38 -2.47 -2.43
CA GLY A 495 -5.50 -1.56 -1.71
C GLY A 495 -6.20 -0.42 -0.97
N ALA A 496 -5.40 0.35 -0.25
CA ALA A 496 -5.81 1.53 0.49
C ALA A 496 -4.92 2.72 0.13
N SER A 497 -5.54 3.90 -0.03
CA SER A 497 -4.83 5.16 -0.29
C SER A 497 -4.32 5.84 0.99
N ASN A 498 -4.73 5.36 2.17
CA ASN A 498 -4.61 6.07 3.45
C ASN A 498 -4.12 5.19 4.62
N CYS A 499 -3.21 4.24 4.36
CA CYS A 499 -2.61 3.45 5.44
C CYS A 499 -1.78 4.34 6.35
N GLY A 500 -2.19 4.47 7.62
CA GLY A 500 -1.58 5.35 8.63
C GLY A 500 -0.47 4.68 9.45
N LYS A 501 0.55 5.43 9.86
CA LYS A 501 1.63 4.98 10.77
C LYS A 501 2.30 6.19 11.45
N ALA A 502 3.01 5.95 12.53
CA ALA A 502 3.84 6.90 13.29
C ALA A 502 3.11 7.98 14.08
N GLN A 503 3.89 8.71 14.88
CA GLN A 503 3.50 9.92 15.62
C GLN A 503 4.61 10.98 15.50
N PRO A 504 4.38 12.10 14.79
CA PRO A 504 3.13 12.49 14.10
C PRO A 504 2.76 11.52 12.98
N GLY A 505 1.44 11.41 12.70
CA GLY A 505 0.89 10.46 11.72
C GLY A 505 1.37 10.75 10.31
N GLN A 506 1.73 9.69 9.60
CA GLN A 506 2.07 9.69 8.18
C GLN A 506 1.17 8.71 7.43
N VAL A 507 0.86 9.01 6.18
CA VAL A 507 -0.02 8.23 5.32
C VAL A 507 0.74 7.67 4.13
N ALA A 508 0.58 6.38 3.83
CA ALA A 508 1.09 5.77 2.60
C ALA A 508 -0.02 5.01 1.87
N ALA A 509 0.00 5.10 0.56
CA ALA A 509 -0.85 4.28 -0.29
C ALA A 509 -0.17 2.93 -0.57
N VAL A 510 -0.93 1.84 -0.42
CA VAL A 510 -0.42 0.46 -0.55
C VAL A 510 -1.41 -0.41 -1.31
N SER A 511 -0.89 -1.34 -2.11
CA SER A 511 -1.71 -2.35 -2.80
C SER A 511 -1.42 -3.76 -2.26
N HIS A 512 -2.41 -4.63 -2.43
CA HIS A 512 -2.34 -6.04 -2.10
C HIS A 512 -2.95 -6.84 -3.23
N GLY A 513 -2.12 -7.58 -3.95
CA GLY A 513 -2.58 -8.51 -4.95
C GLY A 513 -2.92 -9.84 -4.32
N CYS A 514 -4.01 -10.44 -4.75
CA CYS A 514 -4.37 -11.79 -4.34
C CYS A 514 -5.31 -12.46 -5.33
N PRO A 515 -5.29 -13.79 -5.40
CA PRO A 515 -6.33 -14.59 -6.04
C PRO A 515 -7.50 -14.83 -5.08
N SER A 516 -8.58 -15.43 -5.57
CA SER A 516 -9.61 -16.02 -4.70
C SER A 516 -9.04 -17.15 -3.85
N VAL A 517 -9.57 -17.35 -2.65
CA VAL A 517 -9.16 -18.45 -1.75
C VAL A 517 -10.35 -19.21 -1.19
N LEU A 518 -10.12 -20.48 -0.85
CA LEU A 518 -11.05 -21.32 -0.08
C LEU A 518 -10.45 -21.55 1.32
N VAL A 519 -11.17 -21.12 2.36
CA VAL A 519 -10.79 -21.28 3.77
C VAL A 519 -11.88 -22.05 4.50
N ARG A 520 -11.52 -23.09 5.25
CA ARG A 520 -12.47 -23.98 5.92
C ARG A 520 -12.79 -23.57 7.34
N GLY A 521 -14.04 -23.74 7.74
CA GLY A 521 -14.47 -23.70 9.14
C GLY A 521 -14.26 -22.38 9.85
N VAL A 522 -14.30 -21.24 9.16
CA VAL A 522 -14.11 -19.91 9.74
C VAL A 522 -15.32 -19.51 10.58
N ASN A 523 -15.10 -18.91 11.74
CA ASN A 523 -16.19 -18.46 12.62
C ASN A 523 -16.94 -17.27 11.99
N ILE A 524 -18.21 -17.48 11.68
CA ILE A 524 -19.13 -16.45 11.21
C ILE A 524 -19.91 -15.86 12.37
N LEU A 525 -19.99 -14.55 12.40
CA LEU A 525 -20.77 -13.76 13.33
C LEU A 525 -21.97 -13.13 12.60
N ASN A 526 -23.06 -12.94 13.33
CA ASN A 526 -24.19 -12.14 12.88
C ASN A 526 -24.08 -10.74 13.51
N THR A 527 -23.73 -9.75 12.70
CA THR A 527 -23.46 -8.38 13.20
C THR A 527 -24.67 -7.72 13.84
N ARG A 528 -25.89 -8.12 13.48
CA ARG A 528 -27.12 -7.62 14.09
C ARG A 528 -27.31 -8.17 15.50
N THR A 529 -27.10 -9.46 15.69
CA THR A 529 -27.20 -10.11 17.00
C THR A 529 -26.11 -9.63 17.95
N GLU A 530 -24.86 -9.51 17.44
CA GLU A 530 -23.73 -8.96 18.23
C GLU A 530 -23.97 -7.50 18.65
N ALA A 531 -24.69 -6.72 17.86
CA ALA A 531 -25.08 -5.34 18.21
C ALA A 531 -26.29 -5.27 19.16
N GLY A 532 -26.82 -6.41 19.65
CA GLY A 532 -27.96 -6.47 20.55
C GLY A 532 -29.30 -6.06 19.92
N ARG A 533 -29.44 -6.28 18.61
CA ARG A 533 -30.62 -5.89 17.82
C ARG A 533 -31.39 -7.10 17.28
#